data_26909b08e7b0cd0132cc27aeb995b0cb
#
_entry.id   26909b08e7b0cd0132cc27aeb995b0cb
#
_cell.length_a   1.000
_cell.length_b   1.000
_cell.length_c   1.000
_cell.angle_alpha   90.00
_cell.angle_beta   90.00
_cell.angle_gamma   90.00
#
_symmetry.space_group_name_H-M   'P 1'
#
loop_
_entity.id
_entity.type
_entity.pdbx_description
1 polymer ?
#
loop_
_entity_poly.entity_id
_entity_poly.type
_entity_poly.pdbx_seq_one_letter_code
_entity_poly.pdbx_strand_id
1 'polypeptide(L)'
;MIKVEELFIEPTATVLETLRKLDETGQRILFIAPEGQLKAVITDGDIRKFFLRGGTPDQTVDNAANYHPLSLPVSERGKARKMLQKHCIDALPILNKRGVITDIVFARGEDVDNRKRADIPVVMMAGGLGTRLYPYTKILPKPLIPVGEQPIAELIMDRFRDFGCHDFTMIVNYKRGMIKSYFGELEIS
;
A
#
# COMPACT_ATOMS: atom_id res chain seq x y z
N MET A 1 6.43 7.45 7.77
CA MET A 1 5.49 6.69 8.65
C MET A 1 4.30 7.59 8.91
N ILE A 2 3.13 7.21 8.45
CA ILE A 2 1.90 8.00 8.67
C ILE A 2 1.47 7.82 10.12
N LYS A 3 1.24 8.90 10.83
CA LYS A 3 0.69 8.85 12.18
C LYS A 3 -0.80 8.50 12.12
N VAL A 4 -1.30 7.77 13.11
CA VAL A 4 -2.71 7.35 13.17
C VAL A 4 -3.66 8.54 13.07
N GLU A 5 -3.29 9.66 13.71
CA GLU A 5 -4.08 10.90 13.74
C GLU A 5 -4.17 11.59 12.37
N GLU A 6 -3.21 11.37 11.49
CA GLU A 6 -3.24 11.92 10.12
C GLU A 6 -4.38 11.33 9.28
N LEU A 7 -4.88 10.15 9.68
CA LEU A 7 -6.00 9.47 9.03
C LEU A 7 -7.36 9.81 9.66
N PHE A 8 -7.42 10.70 10.64
CA PHE A 8 -8.69 11.11 11.24
C PHE A 8 -9.30 12.27 10.46
N ILE A 9 -10.61 12.29 10.37
CA ILE A 9 -11.38 13.39 9.78
C ILE A 9 -12.59 13.69 10.67
N GLU A 10 -12.94 14.98 10.70
CA GLU A 10 -14.11 15.42 11.46
C GLU A 10 -15.41 15.10 10.73
N PRO A 11 -16.48 14.75 11.45
CA PRO A 11 -17.77 14.42 10.82
C PRO A 11 -18.39 15.61 10.05
N THR A 12 -18.01 16.83 10.40
CA THR A 12 -18.45 18.06 9.74
C THR A 12 -17.70 18.41 8.47
N ALA A 13 -16.58 17.73 8.20
CA ALA A 13 -15.81 17.94 6.97
C ALA A 13 -16.66 17.60 5.74
N THR A 14 -16.43 18.33 4.65
CA THR A 14 -17.08 18.06 3.37
C THR A 14 -16.51 16.83 2.69
N VAL A 15 -17.29 16.24 1.77
CA VAL A 15 -16.80 15.14 0.94
C VAL A 15 -15.60 15.58 0.10
N LEU A 16 -15.55 16.84 -0.34
CA LEU A 16 -14.40 17.37 -1.08
C LEU A 16 -13.14 17.44 -0.23
N GLU A 17 -13.23 17.92 1.01
CA GLU A 17 -12.11 17.92 1.97
C GLU A 17 -11.64 16.52 2.28
N THR A 18 -12.58 15.59 2.39
CA THR A 18 -12.29 14.16 2.59
C THR A 18 -11.49 13.58 1.43
N LEU A 19 -11.89 13.88 0.18
CA LEU A 19 -11.16 13.44 -1.02
C LEU A 19 -9.74 14.00 -1.07
N ARG A 20 -9.57 15.29 -0.77
CA ARG A 20 -8.23 15.90 -0.69
C ARG A 20 -7.35 15.19 0.34
N LYS A 21 -7.90 14.91 1.51
CA LYS A 21 -7.15 14.22 2.57
C LYS A 21 -6.81 12.79 2.22
N LEU A 22 -7.68 12.05 1.51
CA LEU A 22 -7.37 10.73 0.97
C LEU A 22 -6.20 10.78 -0.03
N ASP A 23 -6.19 11.80 -0.89
CA ASP A 23 -5.11 12.02 -1.87
C ASP A 23 -3.78 12.40 -1.19
N GLU A 24 -3.82 13.36 -0.26
CA GLU A 24 -2.66 13.82 0.52
C GLU A 24 -2.01 12.71 1.33
N THR A 25 -2.82 11.85 1.96
CA THR A 25 -2.31 10.73 2.77
C THR A 25 -1.88 9.54 1.93
N GLY A 26 -2.28 9.46 0.66
CA GLY A 26 -2.07 8.30 -0.21
C GLY A 26 -2.78 7.04 0.29
N GLN A 27 -3.64 7.17 1.30
CA GLN A 27 -4.44 6.07 1.83
C GLN A 27 -5.84 6.10 1.25
N ARG A 28 -6.45 4.92 1.09
CA ARG A 28 -7.80 4.78 0.53
C ARG A 28 -8.91 4.79 1.58
N ILE A 29 -8.56 5.14 2.82
CA ILE A 29 -9.46 5.11 3.97
C ILE A 29 -9.10 6.23 4.94
N LEU A 30 -10.13 6.86 5.50
CA LEU A 30 -10.03 7.75 6.65
C LEU A 30 -11.02 7.29 7.73
N PHE A 31 -10.78 7.74 8.96
CA PHE A 31 -11.58 7.39 10.11
C PHE A 31 -12.26 8.65 10.67
N ILE A 32 -13.57 8.61 10.82
CA ILE A 32 -14.28 9.62 11.60
C ILE A 32 -14.08 9.24 13.07
N ALA A 33 -13.16 9.95 13.72
CA ALA A 33 -12.70 9.60 15.05
C ALA A 33 -12.49 10.87 15.91
N PRO A 34 -13.57 11.57 16.30
CA PRO A 34 -13.47 12.69 17.21
C PRO A 34 -12.80 12.24 18.52
N GLU A 35 -11.81 13.02 18.99
CA GLU A 35 -10.98 12.67 20.15
C GLU A 35 -10.34 11.26 20.07
N GLY A 36 -10.12 10.76 18.85
CA GLY A 36 -9.58 9.43 18.57
C GLY A 36 -10.57 8.26 18.74
N GLN A 37 -11.82 8.51 19.15
CA GLN A 37 -12.85 7.50 19.26
C GLN A 37 -13.43 7.14 17.89
N LEU A 38 -13.32 5.87 17.49
CA LEU A 38 -13.86 5.39 16.23
C LEU A 38 -15.39 5.52 16.20
N LYS A 39 -15.91 6.32 15.26
CA LYS A 39 -17.34 6.47 14.99
C LYS A 39 -17.71 5.82 13.67
N ALA A 40 -16.96 6.15 12.61
CA ALA A 40 -17.22 5.66 11.27
C ALA A 40 -15.92 5.56 10.47
N VAL A 41 -16.00 4.95 9.30
CA VAL A 41 -14.95 4.96 8.29
C VAL A 41 -15.49 5.51 6.98
N ILE A 42 -14.62 6.05 6.17
CA ILE A 42 -14.92 6.49 4.81
C ILE A 42 -13.83 6.02 3.87
N THR A 43 -14.24 5.47 2.73
CA THR A 43 -13.33 4.99 1.67
C THR A 43 -13.67 5.65 0.34
N ASP A 44 -12.76 5.58 -0.64
CA ASP A 44 -13.03 5.97 -2.04
C ASP A 44 -14.30 5.30 -2.58
N GLY A 45 -14.51 4.04 -2.20
CA GLY A 45 -15.68 3.27 -2.61
C GLY A 45 -16.99 3.82 -2.05
N ASP A 46 -16.98 4.30 -0.80
CA ASP A 46 -18.15 4.89 -0.17
C ASP A 46 -18.49 6.25 -0.77
N ILE A 47 -17.48 7.09 -1.04
CA ILE A 47 -17.66 8.37 -1.72
C ILE A 47 -18.21 8.16 -3.13
N ARG A 48 -17.71 7.19 -3.88
CA ARG A 48 -18.22 6.86 -5.21
C ARG A 48 -19.69 6.43 -5.15
N LYS A 49 -20.07 5.59 -4.22
CA LYS A 49 -21.47 5.18 -4.02
C LYS A 49 -22.36 6.36 -3.62
N PHE A 50 -21.82 7.28 -2.81
CA PHE A 50 -22.53 8.48 -2.41
C PHE A 50 -22.85 9.38 -3.62
N PHE A 51 -21.88 9.64 -4.50
CA PHE A 51 -22.12 10.38 -5.73
C PHE A 51 -23.10 9.70 -6.69
N LEU A 52 -23.05 8.38 -6.82
CA LEU A 52 -23.99 7.62 -7.63
C LEU A 52 -25.44 7.70 -7.11
N ARG A 53 -25.62 8.06 -5.84
CA ARG A 53 -26.94 8.30 -5.23
C ARG A 53 -27.36 9.77 -5.28
N GLY A 54 -26.65 10.63 -5.99
CA GLY A 54 -26.94 12.06 -6.14
C GLY A 54 -26.35 12.95 -5.06
N GLY A 55 -25.39 12.44 -4.26
CA GLY A 55 -24.65 13.24 -3.31
C GLY A 55 -23.73 14.26 -4.00
N THR A 56 -23.42 15.35 -3.33
CA THR A 56 -22.58 16.44 -3.84
C THR A 56 -21.33 16.67 -2.99
N PRO A 57 -20.24 17.24 -3.57
CA PRO A 57 -18.96 17.41 -2.89
C PRO A 57 -19.00 18.33 -1.66
N ASP A 58 -19.95 19.23 -1.58
CA ASP A 58 -20.16 20.20 -0.52
C ASP A 58 -20.94 19.64 0.69
N GLN A 59 -21.56 18.48 0.54
CA GLN A 59 -22.21 17.79 1.65
C GLN A 59 -21.19 17.24 2.64
N THR A 60 -21.60 17.07 3.89
CA THR A 60 -20.75 16.53 4.95
C THR A 60 -20.43 15.05 4.73
N VAL A 61 -19.24 14.62 5.16
CA VAL A 61 -18.76 13.25 5.04
C VAL A 61 -19.66 12.25 5.76
N ASP A 62 -20.37 12.69 6.79
CA ASP A 62 -21.36 11.89 7.53
C ASP A 62 -22.37 11.18 6.61
N ASN A 63 -22.78 11.86 5.54
CA ASN A 63 -23.75 11.32 4.59
C ASN A 63 -23.20 10.18 3.71
N ALA A 64 -21.88 10.05 3.62
CA ALA A 64 -21.19 9.04 2.83
C ALA A 64 -20.53 7.95 3.69
N ALA A 65 -20.36 8.18 4.98
CA ALA A 65 -19.57 7.34 5.88
C ALA A 65 -20.26 6.02 6.24
N ASN A 66 -19.43 5.02 6.53
CA ASN A 66 -19.87 3.73 7.07
C ASN A 66 -19.75 3.74 8.60
N TYR A 67 -20.89 3.73 9.29
CA TYR A 67 -21.00 3.74 10.77
C TYR A 67 -20.91 2.37 11.42
N HIS A 68 -20.70 1.33 10.63
CA HIS A 68 -20.48 -0.04 11.11
C HIS A 68 -19.11 -0.57 10.71
N PRO A 69 -18.01 0.14 11.08
CA PRO A 69 -16.68 -0.28 10.73
C PRO A 69 -16.30 -1.56 11.45
N LEU A 70 -15.61 -2.45 10.74
CA LEU A 70 -14.94 -3.56 11.39
C LEU A 70 -13.76 -3.03 12.18
N SER A 71 -13.58 -3.54 13.40
CA SER A 71 -12.46 -3.20 14.29
C SER A 71 -12.07 -4.39 15.15
N LEU A 72 -10.91 -4.34 15.79
CA LEU A 72 -10.46 -5.33 16.76
C LEU A 72 -9.98 -4.65 18.05
N PRO A 73 -10.17 -5.29 19.21
CA PRO A 73 -9.51 -4.85 20.43
C PRO A 73 -8.00 -5.14 20.36
N VAL A 74 -7.20 -4.37 21.11
CA VAL A 74 -5.73 -4.55 21.20
C VAL A 74 -5.35 -6.00 21.50
N SER A 75 -6.09 -6.69 22.36
CA SER A 75 -5.84 -8.08 22.71
C SER A 75 -5.96 -9.06 21.53
N GLU A 76 -6.66 -8.68 20.49
CA GLU A 76 -6.88 -9.50 19.29
C GLU A 76 -6.11 -8.99 18.04
N ARG A 77 -5.20 -8.04 18.20
CA ARG A 77 -4.40 -7.48 17.10
C ARG A 77 -3.79 -8.56 16.19
N GLY A 78 -3.34 -9.68 16.76
CA GLY A 78 -2.78 -10.80 16.00
C GLY A 78 -3.73 -11.44 14.98
N LYS A 79 -5.05 -11.24 15.11
CA LYS A 79 -6.07 -11.74 14.18
C LYS A 79 -6.33 -10.78 13.01
N ALA A 80 -5.78 -9.54 13.05
CA ALA A 80 -6.10 -8.48 12.12
C ALA A 80 -5.86 -8.87 10.65
N ARG A 81 -4.71 -9.46 10.33
CA ARG A 81 -4.40 -9.91 8.95
C ARG A 81 -5.40 -10.92 8.41
N LYS A 82 -5.83 -11.86 9.24
CA LYS A 82 -6.84 -12.86 8.84
C LYS A 82 -8.19 -12.20 8.59
N MET A 83 -8.56 -11.19 9.38
CA MET A 83 -9.78 -10.42 9.17
C MET A 83 -9.74 -9.57 7.92
N LEU A 84 -8.63 -8.85 7.67
CA LEU A 84 -8.44 -8.08 6.44
C LEU A 84 -8.63 -8.93 5.19
N GLN A 85 -8.02 -10.12 5.15
CA GLN A 85 -8.16 -11.08 4.05
C GLN A 85 -9.59 -11.62 3.93
N LYS A 86 -10.20 -12.04 5.05
CA LYS A 86 -11.55 -12.62 5.06
C LYS A 86 -12.62 -11.65 4.56
N HIS A 87 -12.50 -10.37 4.91
CA HIS A 87 -13.48 -9.35 4.59
C HIS A 87 -13.11 -8.47 3.39
N CYS A 88 -11.93 -8.74 2.77
CA CYS A 88 -11.41 -7.99 1.62
C CYS A 88 -11.38 -6.47 1.89
N ILE A 89 -10.95 -6.05 3.08
CA ILE A 89 -10.82 -4.65 3.48
C ILE A 89 -9.36 -4.21 3.51
N ASP A 90 -9.10 -2.93 3.23
CA ASP A 90 -7.75 -2.39 3.08
C ASP A 90 -7.11 -2.01 4.42
N ALA A 91 -7.89 -1.68 5.45
CA ALA A 91 -7.38 -1.33 6.77
C ALA A 91 -8.35 -1.77 7.90
N LEU A 92 -7.79 -2.06 9.07
CA LEU A 92 -8.53 -2.49 10.26
C LEU A 92 -8.03 -1.71 11.48
N PRO A 93 -8.86 -0.85 12.09
CA PRO A 93 -8.49 -0.12 13.29
C PRO A 93 -8.46 -1.03 14.51
N ILE A 94 -7.48 -0.82 15.36
CA ILE A 94 -7.27 -1.51 16.63
C ILE A 94 -7.68 -0.57 17.77
N LEU A 95 -8.61 -1.00 18.59
CA LEU A 95 -9.24 -0.17 19.61
C LEU A 95 -8.81 -0.57 21.01
N ASN A 96 -8.62 0.42 21.87
CA ASN A 96 -8.52 0.18 23.31
C ASN A 96 -9.91 -0.04 23.93
N LYS A 97 -9.95 -0.28 25.25
CA LYS A 97 -11.19 -0.51 26.01
C LYS A 97 -12.17 0.69 26.00
N ARG A 98 -11.70 1.89 25.64
CA ARG A 98 -12.50 3.12 25.54
C ARG A 98 -13.02 3.37 24.12
N GLY A 99 -12.73 2.48 23.15
CA GLY A 99 -13.09 2.68 21.76
C GLY A 99 -12.17 3.64 20.98
N VAL A 100 -11.03 4.03 21.57
CA VAL A 100 -10.06 4.91 20.93
C VAL A 100 -9.14 4.07 20.01
N ILE A 101 -8.90 4.56 18.80
CA ILE A 101 -7.98 3.95 17.85
C ILE A 101 -6.56 4.10 18.38
N THR A 102 -5.89 2.99 18.64
CA THR A 102 -4.49 2.96 19.11
C THR A 102 -3.51 2.55 18.01
N ASP A 103 -4.02 1.86 16.98
CA ASP A 103 -3.21 1.38 15.85
C ASP A 103 -4.13 1.09 14.66
N ILE A 104 -3.56 1.02 13.47
CA ILE A 104 -4.27 0.65 12.25
C ILE A 104 -3.42 -0.40 11.50
N VAL A 105 -4.01 -1.54 11.22
CA VAL A 105 -3.37 -2.60 10.44
C VAL A 105 -3.86 -2.51 9.00
N PHE A 106 -2.93 -2.34 8.05
CA PHE A 106 -3.23 -2.27 6.62
C PHE A 106 -3.05 -3.62 5.92
N ALA A 107 -3.89 -3.89 4.92
CA ALA A 107 -3.78 -5.10 4.09
C ALA A 107 -2.56 -5.06 3.15
N ARG A 108 -2.23 -3.87 2.66
CA ARG A 108 -1.10 -3.62 1.77
C ARG A 108 -0.19 -2.57 2.40
N GLY A 109 1.04 -2.99 2.69
CA GLY A 109 2.16 -2.08 2.98
C GLY A 109 2.12 -1.39 4.33
N GLU A 110 3.29 -1.18 4.90
CA GLU A 110 3.63 -0.42 6.09
C GLU A 110 3.35 -1.05 7.47
N ASP A 111 3.30 -2.36 7.59
CA ASP A 111 3.75 -3.01 8.81
C ASP A 111 5.30 -3.01 8.83
N VAL A 112 5.88 -1.82 8.89
CA VAL A 112 7.34 -1.63 8.82
C VAL A 112 8.05 -2.18 10.07
N ASP A 113 7.35 -2.38 11.17
CA ASP A 113 8.00 -2.74 12.43
C ASP A 113 7.86 -4.22 12.85
N ASN A 114 7.13 -5.06 12.11
CA ASN A 114 6.96 -6.48 12.47
C ASN A 114 7.19 -7.46 11.31
N ARG A 115 7.77 -7.00 10.20
CA ARG A 115 8.26 -7.89 9.16
C ARG A 115 9.48 -8.59 9.73
N LYS A 116 9.40 -9.91 9.90
CA LYS A 116 10.59 -10.71 10.13
C LYS A 116 11.56 -10.37 9.00
N ARG A 117 12.69 -9.74 9.34
CA ARG A 117 13.77 -9.52 8.39
C ARG A 117 14.14 -10.88 7.84
N ALA A 118 14.01 -11.04 6.54
CA ALA A 118 14.26 -12.34 5.92
C ALA A 118 15.76 -12.60 5.79
N ASP A 119 16.58 -11.58 5.62
CA ASP A 119 18.04 -11.62 5.46
C ASP A 119 18.52 -12.87 4.71
N ILE A 120 17.89 -13.15 3.58
CA ILE A 120 18.16 -14.28 2.70
C ILE A 120 18.64 -13.77 1.35
N PRO A 121 19.54 -14.49 0.67
CA PRO A 121 19.94 -14.14 -0.70
C PRO A 121 18.76 -14.28 -1.66
N VAL A 122 18.65 -13.32 -2.58
CA VAL A 122 17.58 -13.26 -3.58
C VAL A 122 18.15 -13.52 -4.96
N VAL A 123 17.66 -14.55 -5.64
CA VAL A 123 18.04 -14.84 -7.02
C VAL A 123 16.96 -14.34 -7.97
N MET A 124 17.33 -13.41 -8.86
CA MET A 124 16.42 -12.82 -9.86
C MET A 124 16.65 -13.44 -11.24
N MET A 125 15.65 -14.12 -11.78
CA MET A 125 15.68 -14.69 -13.13
C MET A 125 15.40 -13.61 -14.18
N ALA A 126 16.45 -13.06 -14.78
CA ALA A 126 16.39 -11.92 -15.71
C ALA A 126 16.81 -12.27 -17.17
N GLY A 127 16.88 -13.55 -17.51
CA GLY A 127 17.38 -14.03 -18.81
C GLY A 127 16.36 -14.10 -19.95
N GLY A 128 15.08 -13.81 -19.69
CA GLY A 128 14.00 -13.97 -20.68
C GLY A 128 13.96 -12.88 -21.76
N LEU A 129 13.46 -13.19 -22.94
CA LEU A 129 13.31 -12.28 -24.09
C LEU A 129 12.29 -11.16 -23.87
N GLY A 130 11.36 -11.31 -22.91
CA GLY A 130 10.34 -10.30 -22.60
C GLY A 130 9.31 -10.06 -23.70
N THR A 131 8.97 -11.07 -24.49
CA THR A 131 8.12 -10.97 -25.71
C THR A 131 6.75 -10.31 -25.48
N ARG A 132 6.19 -10.44 -24.27
CA ARG A 132 4.91 -9.83 -23.90
C ARG A 132 4.97 -8.29 -23.80
N LEU A 133 6.17 -7.73 -23.70
CA LEU A 133 6.42 -6.29 -23.62
C LEU A 133 7.00 -5.74 -24.94
N TYR A 134 6.83 -6.48 -26.06
CA TYR A 134 7.16 -5.97 -27.39
C TYR A 134 6.27 -4.73 -27.71
N PRO A 135 6.80 -3.64 -28.31
CA PRO A 135 8.14 -3.51 -28.91
C PRO A 135 9.25 -3.01 -27.97
N TYR A 136 8.95 -2.64 -26.73
CA TYR A 136 9.95 -2.09 -25.79
C TYR A 136 11.15 -3.00 -25.58
N THR A 137 10.92 -4.32 -25.50
CA THR A 137 11.99 -5.32 -25.33
C THR A 137 12.87 -5.51 -26.54
N LYS A 138 12.50 -4.93 -27.69
CA LYS A 138 13.38 -4.86 -28.86
C LYS A 138 14.59 -3.93 -28.60
N ILE A 139 14.40 -2.91 -27.78
CA ILE A 139 15.42 -1.92 -27.46
C ILE A 139 16.07 -2.24 -26.10
N LEU A 140 15.29 -2.35 -25.04
CA LEU A 140 15.74 -2.59 -23.68
C LEU A 140 15.39 -4.02 -23.22
N PRO A 141 16.27 -4.71 -22.46
CA PRO A 141 15.88 -5.94 -21.79
C PRO A 141 14.79 -5.66 -20.74
N LYS A 142 13.87 -6.59 -20.51
CA LYS A 142 12.75 -6.42 -19.58
C LYS A 142 13.16 -5.87 -18.20
N PRO A 143 14.26 -6.30 -17.56
CA PRO A 143 14.69 -5.76 -16.27
C PRO A 143 14.95 -4.25 -16.27
N LEU A 144 15.34 -3.68 -17.41
CA LEU A 144 15.66 -2.26 -17.56
C LEU A 144 14.50 -1.42 -18.11
N ILE A 145 13.33 -1.99 -18.36
CA ILE A 145 12.15 -1.20 -18.77
C ILE A 145 11.75 -0.30 -17.61
N PRO A 146 11.65 1.03 -17.81
CA PRO A 146 11.27 1.96 -16.75
C PRO A 146 9.78 1.83 -16.41
N VAL A 147 9.48 1.92 -15.13
CA VAL A 147 8.14 2.12 -14.58
C VAL A 147 8.22 3.36 -13.69
N GLY A 148 7.70 4.47 -14.17
CA GLY A 148 8.01 5.78 -13.61
C GLY A 148 9.49 6.12 -13.86
N GLU A 149 10.23 6.44 -12.82
CA GLU A 149 11.64 6.87 -12.91
C GLU A 149 12.65 5.73 -12.72
N GLN A 150 12.21 4.52 -12.39
CA GLN A 150 13.08 3.38 -12.04
C GLN A 150 12.84 2.16 -12.93
N PRO A 151 13.89 1.36 -13.23
CA PRO A 151 13.73 0.07 -13.89
C PRO A 151 12.92 -0.94 -13.08
N ILE A 152 12.19 -1.81 -13.78
CA ILE A 152 11.41 -2.89 -13.14
C ILE A 152 12.26 -3.70 -12.15
N ALA A 153 13.51 -4.01 -12.49
CA ALA A 153 14.37 -4.80 -11.62
C ALA A 153 14.68 -4.08 -10.31
N GLU A 154 14.95 -2.78 -10.33
CA GLU A 154 15.16 -1.99 -9.10
C GLU A 154 13.93 -1.95 -8.22
N LEU A 155 12.75 -1.72 -8.80
CA LEU A 155 11.50 -1.76 -8.06
C LEU A 155 11.26 -3.10 -7.36
N ILE A 156 11.65 -4.21 -8.01
CA ILE A 156 11.58 -5.55 -7.40
C ILE A 156 12.59 -5.67 -6.26
N MET A 157 13.85 -5.23 -6.49
CA MET A 157 14.90 -5.27 -5.45
C MET A 157 14.51 -4.44 -4.23
N ASP A 158 13.96 -3.24 -4.41
CA ASP A 158 13.52 -2.39 -3.32
C ASP A 158 12.43 -3.06 -2.48
N ARG A 159 11.50 -3.79 -3.13
CA ARG A 159 10.52 -4.59 -2.40
C ARG A 159 11.14 -5.67 -1.52
N PHE A 160 12.21 -6.31 -1.96
CA PHE A 160 12.94 -7.28 -1.13
C PHE A 160 13.78 -6.59 -0.05
N ARG A 161 14.37 -5.42 -0.34
CA ARG A 161 15.08 -4.59 0.66
C ARG A 161 14.17 -4.18 1.82
N ASP A 162 12.89 -3.88 1.55
CA ASP A 162 11.89 -3.63 2.58
C ASP A 162 11.74 -4.81 3.57
N PHE A 163 12.08 -6.02 3.16
CA PHE A 163 12.08 -7.23 4.01
C PHE A 163 13.45 -7.55 4.62
N GLY A 164 14.46 -6.71 4.38
CA GLY A 164 15.81 -6.88 4.91
C GLY A 164 16.72 -7.75 4.04
N CYS A 165 16.33 -8.07 2.81
CA CYS A 165 17.17 -8.77 1.86
C CYS A 165 18.11 -7.78 1.16
N HIS A 166 19.40 -7.97 1.26
CA HIS A 166 20.43 -7.08 0.68
C HIS A 166 21.36 -7.77 -0.30
N ASP A 167 21.34 -9.09 -0.32
CA ASP A 167 22.15 -9.92 -1.21
C ASP A 167 21.33 -10.33 -2.44
N PHE A 168 21.72 -9.83 -3.62
CA PHE A 168 21.01 -10.06 -4.88
C PHE A 168 21.92 -10.65 -5.94
N THR A 169 21.54 -11.81 -6.45
CA THR A 169 22.14 -12.42 -7.63
C THR A 169 21.18 -12.35 -8.81
N MET A 170 21.66 -11.89 -9.97
CA MET A 170 20.83 -11.79 -11.17
C MET A 170 21.31 -12.77 -12.25
N ILE A 171 20.47 -13.72 -12.64
CA ILE A 171 20.73 -14.65 -13.75
C ILE A 171 20.28 -13.98 -15.06
N VAL A 172 21.23 -13.67 -15.94
CA VAL A 172 20.98 -12.92 -17.17
C VAL A 172 21.40 -13.72 -18.40
N ASN A 173 20.68 -13.50 -19.53
CA ASN A 173 21.01 -14.06 -20.84
C ASN A 173 20.77 -13.02 -21.94
N TYR A 174 19.52 -12.76 -22.28
CA TYR A 174 19.16 -11.82 -23.33
C TYR A 174 19.62 -10.41 -22.99
N LYS A 175 20.40 -9.79 -23.90
CA LYS A 175 20.98 -8.45 -23.72
C LYS A 175 21.76 -8.26 -22.40
N ARG A 176 22.44 -9.32 -21.96
CA ARG A 176 23.20 -9.35 -20.69
C ARG A 176 24.15 -8.16 -20.53
N GLY A 177 24.78 -7.69 -21.61
CA GLY A 177 25.72 -6.56 -21.56
C GLY A 177 25.08 -5.28 -21.06
N MET A 178 23.83 -4.98 -21.46
CA MET A 178 23.09 -3.80 -21.00
C MET A 178 22.77 -3.90 -19.51
N ILE A 179 22.33 -5.08 -19.05
CA ILE A 179 22.00 -5.32 -17.65
C ILE A 179 23.27 -5.19 -16.81
N LYS A 180 24.38 -5.81 -17.23
CA LYS A 180 25.68 -5.68 -16.55
C LYS A 180 26.18 -4.24 -16.48
N SER A 181 26.05 -3.49 -17.57
CA SER A 181 26.46 -2.09 -17.61
C SER A 181 25.63 -1.21 -16.67
N TYR A 182 24.36 -1.53 -16.46
CA TYR A 182 23.48 -0.75 -15.60
C TYR A 182 23.70 -1.05 -14.11
N PHE A 183 23.76 -2.33 -13.75
CA PHE A 183 23.87 -2.75 -12.35
C PHE A 183 25.33 -2.82 -11.84
N GLY A 184 26.32 -2.71 -12.70
CA GLY A 184 27.75 -2.64 -12.34
C GLY A 184 28.23 -3.88 -11.60
N GLU A 185 28.61 -3.70 -10.34
CA GLU A 185 29.26 -4.71 -9.50
C GLU A 185 28.31 -5.74 -8.83
N LEU A 186 27.02 -5.78 -9.18
CA LEU A 186 26.20 -6.89 -8.76
C LEU A 186 26.77 -8.19 -9.32
N GLU A 187 26.94 -9.23 -8.49
CA GLU A 187 27.35 -10.55 -8.97
C GLU A 187 26.34 -11.06 -10.00
N ILE A 188 26.74 -11.03 -11.26
CA ILE A 188 25.93 -11.40 -12.41
C ILE A 188 26.55 -12.65 -13.00
N SER A 189 25.95 -13.77 -12.76
CA SER A 189 26.34 -15.09 -13.30
C SER A 189 25.52 -15.48 -14.53
#